data_9e212f0e75954e43f5855c5b00d28361
#
_entry.id   9e212f0e75954e43f5855c5b00d28361
#
_cell.length_a   1.000
_cell.length_b   1.000
_cell.length_c   1.000
_cell.angle_alpha   90.00
_cell.angle_beta   90.00
_cell.angle_gamma   90.00
#
_symmetry.space_group_name_H-M   'P 1'
#
loop_
_entity.id
_entity.type
_entity.pdbx_description
1 polymer ?
#
loop_
_entity_poly.entity_id
_entity_poly.type
_entity_poly.pdbx_seq_one_letter_code
_entity_poly.pdbx_strand_id
1 'polypeptide(L)'
;MGWSLTAPTLPGGSEWVQKDTISISNAQVDVTGTVFCARLADQGFALKIVETRTFHLTNPNLTDFYKTYHRCDVAGVTGEAYTESDFGNSGSTKTYYFTGIAAAGASIKVVVGVKADNSTQEISFTAPALLGPTVYIKVGGAWKQASAVYVKSSGAWKEGQLKINVGGAWK
;
A
#
# COMPACT_ATOMS: atom_id res chain seq x y z
N MET A 1 10.95 -6.94 -2.99
CA MET A 1 9.81 -6.65 -2.10
C MET A 1 10.36 -6.22 -0.76
N GLY A 2 9.80 -5.21 -0.14
CA GLY A 2 10.29 -4.79 1.18
C GLY A 2 9.82 -3.41 1.60
N TRP A 3 10.23 -3.04 2.80
CA TRP A 3 9.96 -1.77 3.44
C TRP A 3 10.99 -0.71 3.03
N SER A 4 10.56 0.54 2.98
CA SER A 4 11.37 1.71 2.59
C SER A 4 10.78 2.99 3.19
N LEU A 5 11.63 4.01 3.36
CA LEU A 5 11.20 5.38 3.65
C LEU A 5 10.98 6.22 2.37
N THR A 6 11.32 5.66 1.21
CA THR A 6 11.14 6.33 -0.09
C THR A 6 9.84 5.87 -0.74
N ALA A 7 9.03 6.83 -1.17
CA ALA A 7 7.78 6.55 -1.87
C ALA A 7 8.05 5.85 -3.21
N PRO A 8 7.34 4.76 -3.52
CA PRO A 8 7.39 4.16 -4.84
C PRO A 8 6.69 5.06 -5.86
N THR A 9 7.15 5.02 -7.10
CA THR A 9 6.46 5.67 -8.21
C THR A 9 5.19 4.88 -8.55
N LEU A 10 4.05 5.55 -8.51
CA LEU A 10 2.79 4.95 -8.92
C LEU A 10 2.63 5.04 -10.45
N PRO A 11 2.21 3.95 -11.12
CA PRO A 11 1.88 3.99 -12.54
C PRO A 11 0.61 4.82 -12.77
N GLY A 12 0.42 5.27 -14.01
CA GLY A 12 -0.78 6.02 -14.40
C GLY A 12 -2.06 5.24 -14.08
N GLY A 13 -3.07 5.91 -13.57
CA GLY A 13 -4.34 5.32 -13.13
C GLY A 13 -4.29 4.64 -11.77
N SER A 14 -3.15 4.63 -11.08
CA SER A 14 -3.04 4.18 -9.69
C SER A 14 -3.07 5.37 -8.74
N GLU A 15 -3.76 5.20 -7.62
CA GLU A 15 -3.86 6.19 -6.55
C GLU A 15 -3.75 5.53 -5.17
N TRP A 16 -3.41 6.31 -4.16
CA TRP A 16 -3.41 5.88 -2.77
C TRP A 16 -4.84 5.83 -2.24
N VAL A 17 -5.33 4.62 -1.98
CA VAL A 17 -6.66 4.40 -1.39
C VAL A 17 -6.49 4.07 0.08
N GLN A 18 -7.14 4.84 0.95
CA GLN A 18 -7.16 4.56 2.39
C GLN A 18 -7.83 3.21 2.65
N LYS A 19 -7.23 2.42 3.53
CA LYS A 19 -7.72 1.10 3.92
C LYS A 19 -8.27 1.10 5.34
N ASP A 20 -7.51 1.69 6.27
CA ASP A 20 -7.92 1.76 7.67
C ASP A 20 -7.11 2.82 8.42
N THR A 21 -7.46 3.03 9.68
CA THR A 21 -6.74 3.88 10.63
C THR A 21 -6.00 3.05 11.67
N ILE A 22 -4.91 3.61 12.21
CA ILE A 22 -4.12 3.04 13.29
C ILE A 22 -4.52 3.76 14.57
N SER A 23 -4.79 2.98 15.63
CA SER A 23 -5.06 3.50 16.97
C SER A 23 -4.60 2.49 18.01
N ILE A 24 -3.39 2.67 18.52
CA ILE A 24 -2.79 1.85 19.57
C ILE A 24 -2.48 2.80 20.72
N SER A 25 -2.87 2.41 21.91
CA SER A 25 -2.58 3.17 23.13
C SER A 25 -2.11 2.22 24.21
N ASN A 26 -1.01 2.56 24.86
CA ASN A 26 -0.50 1.86 26.02
C ASN A 26 0.07 2.87 27.04
N ALA A 27 0.63 2.39 28.14
CA ALA A 27 1.12 3.26 29.21
C ALA A 27 2.31 4.16 28.79
N GLN A 28 3.00 3.85 27.70
CA GLN A 28 4.22 4.52 27.27
C GLN A 28 4.03 5.38 26.02
N VAL A 29 3.17 4.95 25.09
CA VAL A 29 3.03 5.61 23.78
C VAL A 29 1.65 5.42 23.19
N ASP A 30 1.14 6.45 22.54
CA ASP A 30 0.04 6.37 21.60
C ASP A 30 0.59 6.35 20.18
N VAL A 31 0.07 5.43 19.36
CA VAL A 31 0.36 5.35 17.95
C VAL A 31 -0.93 5.56 17.19
N THR A 32 -1.00 6.63 16.42
CA THR A 32 -2.14 6.93 15.56
C THR A 32 -1.68 7.04 14.11
N GLY A 33 -2.56 6.80 13.17
CA GLY A 33 -2.17 6.92 11.76
C GLY A 33 -3.17 6.36 10.78
N THR A 34 -2.68 6.16 9.54
CA THR A 34 -3.52 5.70 8.42
C THR A 34 -2.72 4.78 7.51
N VAL A 35 -3.36 3.71 7.08
CA VAL A 35 -2.83 2.76 6.10
C VAL A 35 -3.52 2.99 4.75
N PHE A 36 -2.72 3.15 3.72
CA PHE A 36 -3.15 3.27 2.32
C PHE A 36 -2.57 2.12 1.50
N CYS A 37 -3.27 1.76 0.44
CA CYS A 37 -2.79 0.80 -0.54
C CYS A 37 -2.97 1.38 -1.96
N ALA A 38 -2.01 1.12 -2.83
CA ALA A 38 -2.07 1.45 -4.25
C ALA A 38 -1.66 0.24 -5.08
N ARG A 39 -2.15 0.16 -6.32
CA ARG A 39 -1.71 -0.85 -7.27
C ARG A 39 -0.44 -0.38 -7.99
N LEU A 40 0.50 -1.29 -8.15
CA LEU A 40 1.65 -1.13 -9.05
C LEU A 40 1.44 -1.99 -10.31
N ALA A 41 2.37 -1.91 -11.26
CA ALA A 41 2.36 -2.77 -12.45
C ALA A 41 2.58 -4.25 -12.07
N ASP A 42 2.26 -5.18 -12.98
CA ASP A 42 2.62 -6.61 -12.90
C ASP A 42 2.25 -7.30 -11.58
N GLN A 43 1.01 -7.16 -11.15
CA GLN A 43 0.50 -7.66 -9.86
C GLN A 43 1.17 -7.00 -8.64
N GLY A 44 2.03 -6.02 -8.83
CA GLY A 44 2.63 -5.25 -7.75
C GLY A 44 1.59 -4.44 -6.97
N PHE A 45 1.80 -4.26 -5.69
CA PHE A 45 1.08 -3.30 -4.85
C PHE A 45 2.06 -2.55 -3.94
N ALA A 46 1.63 -1.40 -3.48
CA ALA A 46 2.35 -0.64 -2.49
C ALA A 46 1.46 -0.30 -1.30
N LEU A 47 2.03 -0.27 -0.11
CA LEU A 47 1.45 0.30 1.09
C LEU A 47 2.10 1.65 1.38
N LYS A 48 1.34 2.54 1.95
CA LYS A 48 1.80 3.76 2.61
C LYS A 48 1.20 3.80 4.00
N ILE A 49 2.04 3.83 5.02
CA ILE A 49 1.65 3.97 6.42
C ILE A 49 2.12 5.34 6.88
N VAL A 50 1.17 6.19 7.23
CA VAL A 50 1.46 7.47 7.89
C VAL A 50 1.19 7.26 9.37
N GLU A 51 2.20 7.40 10.21
CA GLU A 51 2.15 7.05 11.63
C GLU A 51 2.66 8.22 12.47
N THR A 52 1.91 8.56 13.51
CA THR A 52 2.28 9.55 14.51
C THR A 52 2.39 8.86 15.85
N ARG A 53 3.47 9.13 16.58
CA ARG A 53 3.69 8.65 17.94
C ARG A 53 3.72 9.81 18.93
N THR A 54 3.02 9.62 20.05
CA THR A 54 3.03 10.53 21.19
C THR A 54 3.48 9.75 22.42
N PHE A 55 4.63 10.10 22.96
CA PHE A 55 5.21 9.40 24.12
C PHE A 55 4.71 10.02 25.44
N HIS A 56 4.25 9.16 26.34
CA HIS A 56 3.79 9.56 27.67
C HIS A 56 4.95 9.65 28.67
N LEU A 57 6.06 8.97 28.40
CA LEU A 57 7.25 8.93 29.24
C LEU A 57 8.48 9.27 28.41
N THR A 58 9.34 10.13 28.95
CA THR A 58 10.66 10.42 28.41
C THR A 58 11.69 9.62 29.19
N ASN A 59 11.92 8.38 28.80
CA ASN A 59 12.98 7.56 29.38
C ASN A 59 13.96 7.12 28.28
N PRO A 60 15.20 7.66 28.28
CA PRO A 60 16.20 7.34 27.28
C PRO A 60 16.62 5.86 27.26
N ASN A 61 16.30 5.08 28.30
CA ASN A 61 16.59 3.66 28.36
C ASN A 61 15.52 2.78 27.69
N LEU A 62 14.41 3.37 27.25
CA LEU A 62 13.30 2.65 26.61
C LEU A 62 13.41 2.73 25.06
N THR A 63 14.60 2.49 24.54
CA THR A 63 14.87 2.64 23.09
C THR A 63 13.94 1.81 22.19
N ASP A 64 13.46 0.66 22.65
CA ASP A 64 12.59 -0.20 21.87
C ASP A 64 11.15 0.34 21.74
N PHE A 65 10.69 1.24 22.64
CA PHE A 65 9.41 1.94 22.48
C PHE A 65 9.44 2.98 21.36
N TYR A 66 10.63 3.44 21.00
CA TYR A 66 10.81 4.37 19.88
C TYR A 66 10.90 3.66 18.53
N LYS A 67 10.97 2.32 18.51
CA LYS A 67 11.03 1.53 17.29
C LYS A 67 9.64 1.16 16.82
N THR A 68 9.45 1.28 15.52
CA THR A 68 8.26 0.77 14.85
C THR A 68 8.31 -0.74 14.75
N TYR A 69 7.14 -1.35 14.63
CA TYR A 69 6.99 -2.72 14.19
C TYR A 69 5.99 -2.75 13.04
N HIS A 70 6.45 -3.08 11.86
CA HIS A 70 5.60 -3.23 10.68
C HIS A 70 5.81 -4.62 10.08
N ARG A 71 4.73 -5.25 9.64
CA ARG A 71 4.78 -6.50 8.89
C ARG A 71 3.65 -6.49 7.87
N CYS A 72 3.89 -7.07 6.70
CA CYS A 72 2.88 -7.26 5.67
C CYS A 72 2.81 -8.73 5.29
N ASP A 73 1.68 -9.36 5.58
CA ASP A 73 1.38 -10.74 5.20
C ASP A 73 0.52 -10.73 3.93
N VAL A 74 0.83 -11.59 2.97
CA VAL A 74 0.13 -11.66 1.68
C VAL A 74 -0.36 -13.07 1.42
N ALA A 75 -1.64 -13.22 1.11
CA ALA A 75 -2.28 -14.51 0.81
C ALA A 75 -2.01 -15.59 1.88
N GLY A 76 -1.97 -15.19 3.15
CA GLY A 76 -1.69 -16.09 4.28
C GLY A 76 -0.20 -16.35 4.53
N VAL A 77 0.70 -15.85 3.69
CA VAL A 77 2.14 -15.97 3.90
C VAL A 77 2.62 -14.82 4.78
N THR A 78 3.23 -15.16 5.91
CA THR A 78 3.78 -14.17 6.85
C THR A 78 5.02 -13.52 6.25
N GLY A 79 5.02 -12.19 6.20
CA GLY A 79 6.15 -11.40 5.75
C GLY A 79 7.21 -11.20 6.84
N GLU A 80 8.35 -10.67 6.46
CA GLU A 80 9.39 -10.27 7.40
C GLU A 80 8.95 -9.02 8.18
N ALA A 81 9.28 -9.00 9.47
CA ALA A 81 9.05 -7.84 10.32
C ALA A 81 10.09 -6.75 10.01
N TYR A 82 9.61 -5.54 9.88
CA TYR A 82 10.43 -4.35 9.73
C TYR A 82 10.38 -3.53 11.02
N THR A 83 11.54 -3.18 11.51
CA THR A 83 11.69 -2.29 12.67
C THR A 83 12.62 -1.14 12.27
N GLU A 84 12.11 0.08 12.38
CA GLU A 84 12.91 1.29 12.22
C GLU A 84 13.16 1.87 13.60
N SER A 85 14.40 2.20 13.89
CA SER A 85 14.70 3.00 15.06
C SER A 85 14.43 4.46 14.73
N ASP A 86 13.76 5.13 15.65
CA ASP A 86 13.91 6.55 15.72
C ASP A 86 12.74 7.46 15.43
N PHE A 87 11.73 7.35 16.28
CA PHE A 87 10.89 8.51 16.52
C PHE A 87 11.58 9.52 17.45
N GLY A 88 12.69 9.16 18.11
CA GLY A 88 13.22 9.92 19.22
C GLY A 88 12.25 9.96 20.38
N ASN A 89 12.61 10.59 21.48
CA ASN A 89 11.79 10.73 22.68
C ASN A 89 10.80 11.92 22.64
N SER A 90 10.75 12.69 21.55
CA SER A 90 9.85 13.84 21.41
C SER A 90 8.55 13.56 20.66
N GLY A 91 8.41 12.35 20.12
CA GLY A 91 7.30 12.02 19.23
C GLY A 91 7.44 12.69 17.86
N SER A 92 6.87 12.12 16.83
CA SER A 92 6.83 12.69 15.48
C SER A 92 5.88 11.93 14.57
N THR A 93 5.69 12.45 13.37
CA THR A 93 4.98 11.76 12.28
C THR A 93 5.99 11.26 11.26
N LYS A 94 5.88 10.00 10.88
CA LYS A 94 6.69 9.37 9.83
C LYS A 94 5.83 8.66 8.81
N THR A 95 6.38 8.46 7.64
CA THR A 95 5.72 7.72 6.55
C THR A 95 6.61 6.57 6.12
N TYR A 96 6.02 5.38 6.08
CA TYR A 96 6.66 4.15 5.66
C TYR A 96 5.98 3.61 4.41
N TYR A 97 6.75 2.97 3.56
CA TYR A 97 6.26 2.34 2.34
C TYR A 97 6.67 0.88 2.30
N PHE A 98 5.81 0.05 1.75
CA PHE A 98 6.10 -1.34 1.44
C PHE A 98 5.72 -1.62 -0.02
N THR A 99 6.51 -2.43 -0.70
CA THR A 99 6.17 -2.92 -2.03
C THR A 99 6.14 -4.43 -2.04
N GLY A 100 5.09 -5.00 -2.61
CA GLY A 100 4.87 -6.44 -2.67
C GLY A 100 4.18 -6.87 -3.96
N ILE A 101 3.94 -8.16 -4.09
CA ILE A 101 3.18 -8.77 -5.19
C ILE A 101 1.98 -9.49 -4.59
N ALA A 102 0.81 -9.23 -5.16
CA ALA A 102 -0.43 -9.90 -4.78
C ALA A 102 -1.37 -9.99 -5.98
N ALA A 103 -1.95 -11.16 -6.20
CA ALA A 103 -3.05 -11.31 -7.16
C ALA A 103 -4.22 -10.37 -6.77
N ALA A 104 -5.04 -9.98 -7.75
CA ALA A 104 -6.25 -9.22 -7.46
C ALA A 104 -7.14 -10.00 -6.48
N GLY A 105 -7.66 -9.33 -5.44
CA GLY A 105 -8.50 -9.96 -4.44
C GLY A 105 -7.76 -10.84 -3.42
N ALA A 106 -6.44 -11.03 -3.52
CA ALA A 106 -5.68 -11.73 -2.49
C ALA A 106 -5.75 -10.97 -1.16
N SER A 107 -5.79 -11.69 -0.03
CA SER A 107 -5.77 -11.05 1.27
C SER A 107 -4.43 -10.40 1.55
N ILE A 108 -4.47 -9.18 2.08
CA ILE A 108 -3.32 -8.46 2.61
C ILE A 108 -3.61 -8.17 4.08
N LYS A 109 -2.70 -8.53 4.95
CA LYS A 109 -2.75 -8.18 6.36
C LYS A 109 -1.54 -7.35 6.72
N VAL A 110 -1.78 -6.16 7.22
CA VAL A 110 -0.76 -5.25 7.73
C VAL A 110 -0.80 -5.29 9.24
N VAL A 111 0.34 -5.52 9.86
CA VAL A 111 0.52 -5.45 11.31
C VAL A 111 1.35 -4.23 11.60
N VAL A 112 0.83 -3.35 12.43
CA VAL A 112 1.49 -2.11 12.88
C VAL A 112 1.58 -2.14 14.39
N GLY A 113 2.68 -1.66 14.95
CA GLY A 113 2.76 -1.66 16.41
C GLY A 113 4.04 -1.09 17.00
N VAL A 114 4.19 -1.40 18.28
CA VAL A 114 5.32 -1.05 19.13
C VAL A 114 6.14 -2.30 19.38
N LYS A 115 7.45 -2.24 19.12
CA LYS A 115 8.31 -3.41 19.25
C LYS A 115 8.47 -3.88 20.71
N ALA A 116 8.50 -2.96 21.66
CA ALA A 116 8.90 -3.28 23.04
C ALA A 116 7.92 -4.20 23.78
N ASP A 117 6.61 -4.01 23.57
CA ASP A 117 5.56 -4.73 24.29
C ASP A 117 4.66 -5.57 23.40
N ASN A 118 4.98 -5.65 22.10
CA ASN A 118 4.17 -6.29 21.08
C ASN A 118 2.72 -5.77 21.01
N SER A 119 2.47 -4.54 21.46
CA SER A 119 1.20 -3.87 21.21
C SER A 119 1.04 -3.65 19.71
N THR A 120 0.19 -4.45 19.08
CA THR A 120 0.01 -4.43 17.63
C THR A 120 -1.46 -4.31 17.26
N GLN A 121 -1.70 -3.68 16.13
CA GLN A 121 -2.99 -3.67 15.44
C GLN A 121 -2.85 -4.40 14.10
N GLU A 122 -3.77 -5.31 13.82
CA GLU A 122 -3.88 -5.98 12.53
C GLU A 122 -4.94 -5.30 11.68
N ILE A 123 -4.59 -4.96 10.44
CA ILE A 123 -5.46 -4.35 9.44
C ILE A 123 -5.50 -5.27 8.23
N SER A 124 -6.69 -5.77 7.88
CA SER A 124 -6.87 -6.73 6.80
C SER A 124 -7.76 -6.16 5.70
N PHE A 125 -7.35 -6.34 4.46
CA PHE A 125 -8.11 -5.95 3.28
C PHE A 125 -7.70 -6.82 2.08
N THR A 126 -8.39 -6.65 0.96
CA THR A 126 -8.05 -7.34 -0.29
C THR A 126 -7.16 -6.47 -1.18
N ALA A 127 -6.23 -7.12 -1.89
CA ALA A 127 -5.40 -6.45 -2.89
C ALA A 127 -6.30 -5.76 -3.94
N PRO A 128 -6.00 -4.52 -4.33
CA PRO A 128 -6.76 -3.80 -5.34
C PRO A 128 -6.84 -4.56 -6.67
N ALA A 129 -7.82 -4.26 -7.49
CA ALA A 129 -7.89 -4.78 -8.85
C ALA A 129 -6.60 -4.47 -9.62
N LEU A 130 -6.23 -5.34 -10.55
CA LEU A 130 -5.09 -5.07 -11.43
C LEU A 130 -5.39 -3.81 -12.26
N LEU A 131 -4.35 -3.03 -12.51
CA LEU A 131 -4.46 -1.95 -13.48
C LEU A 131 -4.75 -2.58 -14.85
N GLY A 132 -5.76 -2.05 -15.50
CA GLY A 132 -6.05 -2.43 -16.89
C GLY A 132 -4.88 -2.07 -17.82
N PRO A 133 -4.85 -2.62 -19.02
CA PRO A 133 -3.84 -2.27 -20.01
C PRO A 133 -3.91 -0.76 -20.30
N THR A 134 -2.77 -0.10 -20.24
CA THR A 134 -2.68 1.32 -20.57
C THR A 134 -2.78 1.48 -22.09
N VAL A 135 -3.85 2.08 -22.56
CA VAL A 135 -4.08 2.38 -23.97
C VAL A 135 -3.68 3.82 -24.25
N TYR A 136 -2.82 4.03 -25.22
CA TYR A 136 -2.49 5.36 -25.71
C TYR A 136 -3.13 5.58 -27.08
N ILE A 137 -3.69 6.76 -27.27
CA ILE A 137 -4.24 7.23 -28.55
C ILE A 137 -3.47 8.46 -29.02
N LYS A 138 -3.23 8.57 -30.32
CA LYS A 138 -2.55 9.73 -30.90
C LYS A 138 -3.60 10.78 -31.27
N VAL A 139 -3.57 11.92 -30.57
CA VAL A 139 -4.49 13.04 -30.80
C VAL A 139 -3.67 14.30 -31.07
N GLY A 140 -3.87 14.93 -32.24
CA GLY A 140 -3.13 16.15 -32.59
C GLY A 140 -1.61 15.96 -32.65
N GLY A 141 -1.12 14.76 -33.03
CA GLY A 141 0.31 14.45 -33.10
C GLY A 141 0.94 13.97 -31.79
N ALA A 142 0.27 14.14 -30.65
CA ALA A 142 0.75 13.71 -29.33
C ALA A 142 0.06 12.40 -28.87
N TRP A 143 0.83 11.52 -28.20
CA TRP A 143 0.29 10.33 -27.55
C TRP A 143 -0.38 10.74 -26.22
N LYS A 144 -1.66 10.38 -26.07
CA LYS A 144 -2.43 10.60 -24.83
C LYS A 144 -2.94 9.27 -24.31
N GLN A 145 -2.87 9.08 -23.01
CA GLN A 145 -3.45 7.92 -22.35
C GLN A 145 -4.97 7.98 -22.44
N ALA A 146 -5.60 6.88 -22.87
CA ALA A 146 -7.05 6.74 -22.85
C ALA A 146 -7.53 6.45 -21.42
N SER A 147 -8.57 7.14 -20.97
CA SER A 147 -9.19 6.90 -19.67
C SER A 147 -10.09 5.66 -19.66
N ALA A 148 -10.65 5.30 -20.80
CA ALA A 148 -11.47 4.11 -20.99
C ALA A 148 -11.48 3.68 -22.47
N VAL A 149 -11.80 2.42 -22.71
CA VAL A 149 -12.03 1.86 -24.04
C VAL A 149 -13.50 1.47 -24.16
N TYR A 150 -14.16 1.97 -25.18
CA TYR A 150 -15.57 1.64 -25.44
C TYR A 150 -15.70 0.88 -26.75
N VAL A 151 -16.57 -0.12 -26.73
CA VAL A 151 -16.92 -0.91 -27.91
C VAL A 151 -18.40 -0.70 -28.23
N LYS A 152 -18.70 -0.41 -29.49
CA LYS A 152 -20.09 -0.30 -29.93
C LYS A 152 -20.65 -1.71 -30.19
N SER A 153 -21.63 -2.11 -29.38
CA SER A 153 -22.31 -3.40 -29.51
C SER A 153 -23.81 -3.19 -29.54
N SER A 154 -24.48 -3.73 -30.57
CA SER A 154 -25.94 -3.59 -30.78
C SER A 154 -26.45 -2.16 -30.73
N GLY A 155 -25.68 -1.23 -31.30
CA GLY A 155 -26.04 0.19 -31.36
C GLY A 155 -25.66 1.03 -30.13
N ALA A 156 -25.28 0.41 -29.01
CA ALA A 156 -24.90 1.07 -27.78
C ALA A 156 -23.38 1.00 -27.53
N TRP A 157 -22.81 2.07 -26.96
CA TRP A 157 -21.43 2.08 -26.50
C TRP A 157 -21.35 1.40 -25.13
N LYS A 158 -20.50 0.37 -25.03
CA LYS A 158 -20.23 -0.36 -23.78
C LYS A 158 -18.76 -0.25 -23.44
N GLU A 159 -18.44 -0.06 -22.17
CA GLU A 159 -17.07 -0.14 -21.72
C GLU A 159 -16.51 -1.55 -21.98
N GLY A 160 -15.36 -1.62 -22.62
CA GLY A 160 -14.71 -2.85 -23.02
C GLY A 160 -13.37 -3.03 -22.34
N GLN A 161 -12.93 -4.27 -22.27
CA GLN A 161 -11.55 -4.59 -21.89
C GLN A 161 -10.71 -4.79 -23.15
N LEU A 162 -9.57 -4.12 -23.23
CA LEU A 162 -8.59 -4.39 -24.25
C LEU A 162 -7.91 -5.72 -23.96
N LYS A 163 -7.96 -6.63 -24.94
CA LYS A 163 -7.20 -7.88 -24.89
C LYS A 163 -6.30 -7.94 -26.12
N ILE A 164 -5.08 -8.43 -25.96
CA ILE A 164 -4.15 -8.67 -27.04
C ILE A 164 -3.96 -10.17 -27.23
N ASN A 165 -3.91 -10.62 -28.49
CA ASN A 165 -3.57 -12.01 -28.79
C ASN A 165 -2.05 -12.15 -28.88
N VAL A 166 -1.48 -12.98 -28.01
CA VAL A 166 -0.04 -13.28 -27.99
C VAL A 166 0.11 -14.79 -28.07
N GLY A 167 0.63 -15.27 -29.17
CA GLY A 167 0.85 -16.71 -29.38
C GLY A 167 -0.43 -17.55 -29.40
N GLY A 168 -1.54 -17.01 -29.89
CA GLY A 168 -2.83 -17.71 -29.95
C GLY A 168 -3.71 -17.61 -28.73
N ALA A 169 -3.24 -16.97 -27.65
CA ALA A 169 -4.02 -16.74 -26.41
C ALA A 169 -4.36 -15.26 -26.24
N TRP A 170 -5.63 -14.96 -25.93
CA TRP A 170 -6.10 -13.63 -25.55
C TRP A 170 -5.71 -13.33 -24.09
N LYS A 171 -4.94 -12.29 -23.91
CA LYS A 171 -4.49 -11.79 -22.59
C LYS A 171 -5.08 -10.42 -22.31
#